data_4bc84b13414b8cd338683b9c8e995455
#
_entry.id   4bc84b13414b8cd338683b9c8e995455
#
_cell.length_a   1.000
_cell.length_b   1.000
_cell.length_c   1.000
_cell.angle_alpha   90.00
_cell.angle_beta   90.00
_cell.angle_gamma   90.00
#
_symmetry.space_group_name_H-M   'P 1'
#
loop_
_entity.id
_entity.type
_entity.pdbx_description
1 polymer ?
#
loop_
_entity_poly.entity_id
_entity_poly.type
_entity_poly.pdbx_seq_one_letter_code
_entity_poly.pdbx_strand_id
1 'polypeptide(L)'
;ELSKKGVAVSGFGLSWGPSVDGEALPFQIQSEEALSLSKEIPLLIGTVKNEFAPFANLRFHGADEATIMAYIKDTYKEKAEDYIKAVKKAYPETKEAKDLIDVDLMFRPGTVSQANTKSSLKGGAPVYMYLFTWESPVFDYKYKSLHCMELPFVFDTVSIANKMTGGSEEAHELASKMSQSWINFAKTGNPNHSGIPEWPVYTPENTATFHFDVKCQVKPQLDKELFEIALGE
;
A
#
# COMPACT_ATOMS: atom_id res chain seq x y z
N GLU A 1 -4.51 -5.24 -31.55
CA GLU A 1 -3.14 -5.43 -32.03
C GLU A 1 -2.08 -5.14 -30.95
N LEU A 2 -2.25 -4.11 -30.13
CA LEU A 2 -1.29 -3.75 -29.05
C LEU A 2 -1.25 -4.80 -27.94
N SER A 3 -2.37 -5.44 -27.59
CA SER A 3 -2.41 -6.52 -26.57
C SER A 3 -1.63 -7.77 -27.02
N LYS A 4 -1.51 -8.00 -28.34
CA LYS A 4 -0.69 -9.10 -28.90
C LYS A 4 0.83 -8.82 -28.81
N LYS A 5 1.24 -7.57 -28.48
CA LYS A 5 2.62 -7.16 -28.31
C LYS A 5 3.05 -7.05 -26.85
N GLY A 6 2.26 -7.59 -25.91
CA GLY A 6 2.61 -7.57 -24.48
C GLY A 6 2.45 -6.20 -23.82
N VAL A 7 1.74 -5.27 -24.45
CA VAL A 7 1.40 -3.99 -23.80
C VAL A 7 0.33 -4.24 -22.75
N ALA A 8 0.65 -3.97 -21.49
CA ALA A 8 -0.31 -4.11 -20.40
C ALA A 8 -1.51 -3.18 -20.64
N VAL A 9 -2.68 -3.78 -20.85
CA VAL A 9 -3.95 -3.05 -20.91
C VAL A 9 -4.46 -3.02 -19.48
N SER A 10 -4.38 -1.88 -18.82
CA SER A 10 -5.04 -1.71 -17.52
C SER A 10 -6.56 -1.79 -17.70
N GLY A 11 -7.30 -2.14 -16.64
CA GLY A 11 -8.77 -2.19 -16.67
C GLY A 11 -9.45 -0.85 -17.06
N PHE A 12 -8.67 0.22 -17.24
CA PHE A 12 -9.10 1.55 -17.70
C PHE A 12 -8.72 1.85 -19.16
N GLY A 13 -8.26 0.87 -19.93
CA GLY A 13 -7.86 1.03 -21.34
C GLY A 13 -6.35 1.14 -21.53
N LEU A 14 -5.91 1.89 -22.56
CA LEU A 14 -4.47 2.08 -22.83
C LEU A 14 -3.81 2.83 -21.66
N SER A 15 -2.79 2.21 -21.07
CA SER A 15 -1.97 2.83 -20.04
C SER A 15 -0.94 3.76 -20.69
N TRP A 16 -1.01 5.04 -20.36
CA TRP A 16 0.03 6.02 -20.71
C TRP A 16 0.96 6.15 -19.50
N GLY A 17 2.23 5.88 -19.71
CA GLY A 17 3.23 5.96 -18.67
C GLY A 17 4.62 6.25 -19.23
N PRO A 18 5.61 6.54 -18.37
CA PRO A 18 6.98 6.72 -18.78
C PRO A 18 7.48 5.48 -19.53
N SER A 19 8.14 5.70 -20.66
CA SER A 19 8.75 4.63 -21.47
C SER A 19 10.27 4.74 -21.40
N VAL A 20 10.93 3.62 -21.27
CA VAL A 20 12.40 3.55 -21.35
C VAL A 20 12.83 3.97 -22.75
N ASP A 21 13.62 5.03 -22.83
CA ASP A 21 14.16 5.59 -24.07
C ASP A 21 15.70 5.51 -24.18
N GLY A 22 16.35 5.06 -23.10
CA GLY A 22 17.81 4.94 -23.02
C GLY A 22 18.54 6.25 -22.71
N GLU A 23 17.85 7.37 -22.64
CA GLU A 23 18.43 8.71 -22.41
C GLU A 23 17.80 9.39 -21.18
N ALA A 24 16.54 9.82 -21.25
CA ALA A 24 15.85 10.47 -20.13
C ALA A 24 15.38 9.45 -19.09
N LEU A 25 14.94 8.28 -19.51
CA LEU A 25 14.62 7.13 -18.69
C LEU A 25 15.43 5.92 -19.18
N PRO A 26 16.68 5.75 -18.70
CA PRO A 26 17.58 4.72 -19.22
C PRO A 26 17.19 3.30 -18.80
N PHE A 27 16.46 3.14 -17.69
CA PHE A 27 16.09 1.85 -17.13
C PHE A 27 14.64 1.83 -16.68
N GLN A 28 14.06 0.64 -16.50
CA GLN A 28 12.77 0.49 -15.83
C GLN A 28 12.87 1.00 -14.38
N ILE A 29 11.90 1.80 -13.94
CA ILE A 29 11.95 2.58 -12.70
C ILE A 29 12.23 1.72 -11.46
N GLN A 30 11.74 0.47 -11.44
CA GLN A 30 11.90 -0.45 -10.30
C GLN A 30 13.08 -1.42 -10.47
N SER A 31 13.85 -1.32 -11.56
CA SER A 31 14.99 -2.20 -11.76
C SER A 31 16.16 -1.84 -10.82
N GLU A 32 17.04 -2.80 -10.58
CA GLU A 32 18.25 -2.60 -9.76
C GLU A 32 19.13 -1.50 -10.33
N GLU A 33 19.26 -1.44 -11.66
CA GLU A 33 20.03 -0.40 -12.35
C GLU A 33 19.48 1.01 -12.06
N ALA A 34 18.15 1.19 -12.20
CA ALA A 34 17.50 2.47 -11.91
C ALA A 34 17.66 2.85 -10.43
N LEU A 35 17.40 1.93 -9.53
CA LEU A 35 17.49 2.17 -8.09
C LEU A 35 18.92 2.40 -7.61
N SER A 36 19.92 1.84 -8.32
CA SER A 36 21.33 2.09 -8.06
C SER A 36 21.74 3.54 -8.31
N LEU A 37 21.08 4.25 -9.25
CA LEU A 37 21.34 5.67 -9.51
C LEU A 37 21.06 6.57 -8.29
N SER A 38 20.18 6.13 -7.42
CA SER A 38 19.78 6.85 -6.20
C SER A 38 20.16 6.11 -4.92
N LYS A 39 21.09 5.14 -4.96
CA LYS A 39 21.35 4.26 -3.80
C LYS A 39 21.72 5.01 -2.52
N GLU A 40 22.41 6.15 -2.64
CA GLU A 40 22.84 6.99 -1.51
C GLU A 40 21.70 7.83 -0.90
N ILE A 41 20.51 7.83 -1.54
CA ILE A 41 19.37 8.63 -1.09
C ILE A 41 18.43 7.73 -0.28
N PRO A 42 18.12 8.08 0.99
CA PRO A 42 17.14 7.34 1.78
C PRO A 42 15.78 7.29 1.08
N LEU A 43 15.07 6.17 1.24
CA LEU A 43 13.73 5.98 0.69
C LEU A 43 12.71 5.79 1.80
N LEU A 44 11.65 6.60 1.78
CA LEU A 44 10.44 6.39 2.55
C LEU A 44 9.33 6.06 1.56
N ILE A 45 8.76 4.86 1.66
CA ILE A 45 7.83 4.33 0.67
C ILE A 45 6.71 3.54 1.35
N GLY A 46 5.52 3.60 0.79
CA GLY A 46 4.37 2.84 1.28
C GLY A 46 3.12 3.07 0.45
N THR A 47 2.03 2.49 0.91
CA THR A 47 0.70 2.56 0.30
C THR A 47 -0.36 2.73 1.37
N VAL A 48 -1.57 3.03 0.96
CA VAL A 48 -2.74 2.83 1.82
C VAL A 48 -3.26 1.39 1.67
N LYS A 49 -3.94 0.88 2.70
CA LYS A 49 -4.35 -0.54 2.78
C LYS A 49 -5.28 -0.97 1.65
N ASN A 50 -6.24 -0.13 1.29
CA ASN A 50 -7.30 -0.51 0.35
C ASN A 50 -7.17 0.12 -1.04
N GLU A 51 -6.43 1.23 -1.19
CA GLU A 51 -6.20 1.94 -2.44
C GLU A 51 -7.49 2.11 -3.27
N PHE A 52 -7.50 1.73 -4.53
CA PHE A 52 -8.69 1.77 -5.39
C PHE A 52 -9.63 0.58 -5.23
N ALA A 53 -9.29 -0.43 -4.41
CA ALA A 53 -10.10 -1.64 -4.31
C ALA A 53 -11.57 -1.36 -3.93
N PRO A 54 -11.91 -0.47 -2.97
CA PRO A 54 -13.30 -0.15 -2.66
C PRO A 54 -14.07 0.45 -3.85
N PHE A 55 -13.41 1.20 -4.74
CA PHE A 55 -14.03 1.72 -5.95
C PHE A 55 -14.17 0.66 -7.04
N ALA A 56 -13.15 -0.17 -7.23
CA ALA A 56 -13.19 -1.26 -8.20
C ALA A 56 -14.33 -2.26 -7.87
N ASN A 57 -14.62 -2.40 -6.57
CA ASN A 57 -15.61 -3.33 -6.03
C ASN A 57 -16.98 -2.68 -5.74
N LEU A 58 -17.27 -1.47 -6.24
CA LEU A 58 -18.55 -0.81 -6.00
C LEU A 58 -19.77 -1.66 -6.37
N ARG A 59 -19.66 -2.54 -7.38
CA ARG A 59 -20.71 -3.49 -7.79
C ARG A 59 -21.11 -4.49 -6.69
N PHE A 60 -20.23 -4.70 -5.68
CA PHE A 60 -20.48 -5.58 -4.55
C PHE A 60 -20.98 -4.84 -3.31
N HIS A 61 -21.27 -3.53 -3.42
CA HIS A 61 -21.89 -2.78 -2.32
C HIS A 61 -23.30 -3.29 -2.07
N GLY A 62 -23.51 -3.79 -0.85
CA GLY A 62 -24.78 -4.41 -0.46
C GLY A 62 -24.96 -5.85 -0.95
N ALA A 63 -23.97 -6.43 -1.60
CA ALA A 63 -23.96 -7.85 -1.92
C ALA A 63 -23.89 -8.70 -0.65
N ASP A 64 -24.59 -9.83 -0.65
CA ASP A 64 -24.49 -10.81 0.42
C ASP A 64 -23.15 -11.58 0.36
N GLU A 65 -22.83 -12.27 1.45
CA GLU A 65 -21.63 -13.07 1.55
C GLU A 65 -21.53 -14.13 0.45
N ALA A 66 -22.64 -14.79 0.11
CA ALA A 66 -22.67 -15.84 -0.90
C ALA A 66 -22.23 -15.31 -2.29
N THR A 67 -22.68 -14.11 -2.65
CA THR A 67 -22.29 -13.44 -3.90
C THR A 67 -20.78 -13.14 -3.93
N ILE A 68 -20.21 -12.65 -2.84
CA ILE A 68 -18.77 -12.34 -2.74
C ILE A 68 -17.95 -13.63 -2.77
N MET A 69 -18.37 -14.66 -2.05
CA MET A 69 -17.69 -15.95 -2.05
C MET A 69 -17.73 -16.62 -3.44
N ALA A 70 -18.85 -16.49 -4.17
CA ALA A 70 -18.94 -16.96 -5.54
C ALA A 70 -17.97 -16.23 -6.47
N TYR A 71 -17.84 -14.91 -6.31
CA TYR A 71 -16.85 -14.11 -7.05
C TYR A 71 -15.41 -14.55 -6.76
N ILE A 72 -15.05 -14.72 -5.48
CA ILE A 72 -13.71 -15.20 -5.10
C ILE A 72 -13.44 -16.57 -5.70
N LYS A 73 -14.39 -17.49 -5.61
CA LYS A 73 -14.29 -18.83 -6.20
C LYS A 73 -14.13 -18.79 -7.71
N ASP A 74 -14.85 -17.91 -8.39
CA ASP A 74 -14.73 -17.77 -9.84
C ASP A 74 -13.40 -17.15 -10.25
N THR A 75 -12.88 -16.20 -9.47
CA THR A 75 -11.64 -15.50 -9.76
C THR A 75 -10.41 -16.38 -9.49
N TYR A 76 -10.36 -17.04 -8.33
CA TYR A 76 -9.17 -17.78 -7.86
C TYR A 76 -9.26 -19.28 -8.04
N LYS A 77 -10.41 -19.81 -8.51
CA LYS A 77 -10.63 -21.23 -8.81
C LYS A 77 -10.25 -22.15 -7.64
N GLU A 78 -9.36 -23.08 -7.86
CA GLU A 78 -8.85 -24.02 -6.85
C GLU A 78 -8.05 -23.33 -5.72
N LYS A 79 -7.52 -22.14 -5.96
CA LYS A 79 -6.79 -21.34 -4.94
C LYS A 79 -7.70 -20.48 -4.07
N ALA A 80 -9.02 -20.51 -4.26
CA ALA A 80 -9.96 -19.58 -3.58
C ALA A 80 -9.90 -19.68 -2.05
N GLU A 81 -9.80 -20.88 -1.49
CA GLU A 81 -9.69 -21.07 -0.04
C GLU A 81 -8.35 -20.57 0.51
N ASP A 82 -7.26 -20.79 -0.22
CA ASP A 82 -5.94 -20.31 0.17
C ASP A 82 -5.85 -18.80 0.06
N TYR A 83 -6.46 -18.19 -0.95
CA TYR A 83 -6.62 -16.74 -1.04
C TYR A 83 -7.32 -16.17 0.19
N ILE A 84 -8.47 -16.74 0.60
CA ILE A 84 -9.21 -16.29 1.78
C ILE A 84 -8.37 -16.39 3.05
N LYS A 85 -7.65 -17.50 3.24
CA LYS A 85 -6.73 -17.69 4.37
C LYS A 85 -5.60 -16.65 4.35
N ALA A 86 -5.01 -16.40 3.17
CA ALA A 86 -3.93 -15.45 3.01
C ALA A 86 -4.39 -14.00 3.30
N VAL A 87 -5.60 -13.60 2.85
CA VAL A 87 -6.18 -12.29 3.21
C VAL A 87 -6.37 -12.16 4.71
N LYS A 88 -6.99 -13.16 5.36
CA LYS A 88 -7.22 -13.15 6.82
C LYS A 88 -5.93 -13.16 7.64
N LYS A 89 -4.87 -13.80 7.12
CA LYS A 89 -3.53 -13.77 7.73
C LYS A 89 -2.87 -12.41 7.58
N ALA A 90 -2.95 -11.81 6.40
CA ALA A 90 -2.39 -10.49 6.11
C ALA A 90 -3.12 -9.37 6.87
N TYR A 91 -4.44 -9.47 6.94
CA TYR A 91 -5.35 -8.48 7.51
C TYR A 91 -6.30 -9.15 8.52
N PRO A 92 -5.82 -9.46 9.74
CA PRO A 92 -6.60 -10.22 10.74
C PRO A 92 -7.84 -9.47 11.25
N GLU A 93 -7.94 -8.16 11.00
CA GLU A 93 -9.13 -7.34 11.28
C GLU A 93 -10.28 -7.55 10.28
N THR A 94 -10.09 -8.37 9.25
CA THR A 94 -11.14 -8.75 8.28
C THR A 94 -12.35 -9.34 8.99
N LYS A 95 -13.51 -8.68 8.89
CA LYS A 95 -14.76 -9.07 9.57
C LYS A 95 -15.84 -9.48 8.60
N GLU A 96 -15.93 -8.79 7.47
CA GLU A 96 -16.97 -8.97 6.47
C GLU A 96 -16.42 -9.63 5.21
N ALA A 97 -17.28 -10.33 4.47
CA ALA A 97 -16.88 -10.95 3.21
C ALA A 97 -16.31 -9.93 2.22
N LYS A 98 -16.83 -8.69 2.22
CA LYS A 98 -16.34 -7.59 1.38
C LYS A 98 -14.88 -7.24 1.66
N ASP A 99 -14.40 -7.39 2.90
CA ASP A 99 -13.00 -7.14 3.23
C ASP A 99 -12.04 -8.07 2.48
N LEU A 100 -12.52 -9.25 2.09
CA LEU A 100 -11.73 -10.22 1.33
C LEU A 100 -11.40 -9.76 -0.09
N ILE A 101 -12.20 -8.87 -0.65
CA ILE A 101 -12.01 -8.36 -2.02
C ILE A 101 -11.50 -6.91 -2.05
N ASP A 102 -11.63 -6.16 -0.96
CA ASP A 102 -11.16 -4.77 -0.87
C ASP A 102 -9.67 -4.69 -0.49
N VAL A 103 -8.85 -5.50 -1.14
CA VAL A 103 -7.40 -5.59 -0.92
C VAL A 103 -6.66 -4.92 -2.08
N ASP A 104 -5.63 -4.13 -1.78
CA ASP A 104 -4.78 -3.55 -2.81
C ASP A 104 -3.84 -4.60 -3.42
N LEU A 105 -4.09 -4.91 -4.68
CA LEU A 105 -3.22 -5.74 -5.53
C LEU A 105 -2.56 -4.93 -6.66
N MET A 106 -2.80 -3.61 -6.69
CA MET A 106 -2.34 -2.74 -7.77
C MET A 106 -1.00 -2.05 -7.43
N PHE A 107 -0.88 -1.48 -6.23
CA PHE A 107 0.27 -0.65 -5.86
C PHE A 107 1.22 -1.36 -4.88
N ARG A 108 0.66 -1.99 -3.86
CA ARG A 108 1.47 -2.55 -2.77
C ARG A 108 2.46 -3.64 -3.21
N PRO A 109 2.14 -4.59 -4.12
CA PRO A 109 3.12 -5.57 -4.59
C PRO A 109 4.35 -4.92 -5.22
N GLY A 110 4.14 -3.95 -6.12
CA GLY A 110 5.23 -3.18 -6.75
C GLY A 110 6.02 -2.34 -5.74
N THR A 111 5.34 -1.76 -4.75
CA THR A 111 5.97 -0.99 -3.67
C THR A 111 6.88 -1.86 -2.80
N VAL A 112 6.42 -3.07 -2.44
CA VAL A 112 7.23 -4.06 -1.70
C VAL A 112 8.44 -4.50 -2.53
N SER A 113 8.23 -4.81 -3.81
CA SER A 113 9.31 -5.16 -4.73
C SER A 113 10.38 -4.08 -4.81
N GLN A 114 9.98 -2.81 -4.93
CA GLN A 114 10.89 -1.67 -4.95
C GLN A 114 11.66 -1.51 -3.63
N ALA A 115 10.98 -1.68 -2.49
CA ALA A 115 11.63 -1.63 -1.18
C ALA A 115 12.67 -2.76 -1.03
N ASN A 116 12.34 -3.98 -1.44
CA ASN A 116 13.25 -5.13 -1.43
C ASN A 116 14.49 -4.84 -2.29
N THR A 117 14.31 -4.43 -3.54
CA THR A 117 15.42 -4.14 -4.46
C THR A 117 16.31 -3.03 -3.90
N LYS A 118 15.72 -1.91 -3.48
CA LYS A 118 16.47 -0.76 -2.95
C LYS A 118 17.25 -1.09 -1.69
N SER A 119 16.64 -1.80 -0.74
CA SER A 119 17.27 -2.17 0.54
C SER A 119 18.37 -3.24 0.38
N SER A 120 18.34 -4.01 -0.70
CA SER A 120 19.36 -5.01 -1.02
C SER A 120 20.62 -4.42 -1.68
N LEU A 121 20.60 -3.15 -2.10
CA LEU A 121 21.76 -2.50 -2.73
C LEU A 121 22.91 -2.38 -1.73
N LYS A 122 24.06 -2.95 -2.06
CA LYS A 122 25.26 -2.94 -1.20
C LYS A 122 25.71 -1.52 -0.88
N GLY A 123 25.73 -1.17 0.42
CA GLY A 123 26.09 0.17 0.88
C GLY A 123 25.05 1.24 0.54
N GLY A 124 23.83 0.84 0.28
CA GLY A 124 22.70 1.76 0.02
C GLY A 124 22.24 2.49 1.28
N ALA A 125 21.58 3.62 1.08
CA ALA A 125 20.94 4.39 2.13
C ALA A 125 19.71 3.63 2.70
N PRO A 126 19.27 3.94 3.93
CA PRO A 126 18.16 3.24 4.57
C PRO A 126 16.85 3.39 3.81
N VAL A 127 16.05 2.32 3.86
CA VAL A 127 14.67 2.27 3.37
C VAL A 127 13.73 2.17 4.56
N TYR A 128 12.65 2.94 4.55
CA TYR A 128 11.57 2.89 5.54
C TYR A 128 10.26 2.61 4.83
N MET A 129 9.56 1.57 5.26
CA MET A 129 8.31 1.15 4.63
C MET A 129 7.13 1.37 5.56
N TYR A 130 6.02 1.92 5.01
CA TYR A 130 4.77 2.07 5.74
C TYR A 130 3.59 1.41 5.05
N LEU A 131 2.54 1.19 5.83
CA LEU A 131 1.18 0.90 5.38
C LEU A 131 0.24 1.79 6.18
N PHE A 132 -0.52 2.63 5.49
CA PHE A 132 -1.56 3.42 6.13
C PHE A 132 -2.83 2.58 6.25
N THR A 133 -3.20 2.24 7.48
CA THR A 133 -4.31 1.31 7.78
C THR A 133 -5.51 1.98 8.45
N TRP A 134 -5.40 3.25 8.82
CA TRP A 134 -6.50 4.00 9.39
C TRP A 134 -7.67 4.10 8.40
N GLU A 135 -8.87 3.73 8.85
CA GLU A 135 -10.06 3.71 8.03
C GLU A 135 -10.95 4.91 8.35
N SER A 136 -11.37 5.63 7.31
CA SER A 136 -12.27 6.77 7.46
C SER A 136 -13.65 6.34 7.97
N PRO A 137 -14.19 6.96 9.05
CA PRO A 137 -15.55 6.69 9.52
C PRO A 137 -16.63 7.30 8.61
N VAL A 138 -16.25 8.11 7.64
CA VAL A 138 -17.21 8.76 6.72
C VAL A 138 -17.92 7.71 5.88
N PHE A 139 -19.25 7.87 5.75
CA PHE A 139 -20.15 6.90 5.08
C PHE A 139 -20.09 5.50 5.71
N ASP A 140 -20.05 5.40 7.03
CA ASP A 140 -20.02 4.13 7.78
C ASP A 140 -18.87 3.22 7.33
N TYR A 141 -17.65 3.77 7.25
CA TYR A 141 -16.42 3.07 6.83
C TYR A 141 -16.48 2.48 5.41
N LYS A 142 -17.39 2.95 4.57
CA LYS A 142 -17.61 2.43 3.22
C LYS A 142 -16.34 2.38 2.36
N TYR A 143 -15.50 3.39 2.48
CA TYR A 143 -14.31 3.55 1.64
C TYR A 143 -13.01 3.19 2.35
N LYS A 144 -13.08 2.84 3.63
CA LYS A 144 -11.93 2.34 4.41
C LYS A 144 -10.70 3.25 4.28
N SER A 145 -9.53 2.65 4.09
CA SER A 145 -8.26 3.33 3.81
C SER A 145 -8.08 3.49 2.29
N LEU A 146 -8.82 4.42 1.72
CA LEU A 146 -8.93 4.66 0.28
C LEU A 146 -7.67 5.34 -0.29
N HIS A 147 -7.46 5.26 -1.58
CA HIS A 147 -6.41 5.97 -2.31
C HIS A 147 -6.37 7.46 -1.95
N CYS A 148 -5.16 7.95 -1.64
CA CYS A 148 -4.90 9.31 -1.17
C CYS A 148 -5.48 9.65 0.23
N MET A 149 -5.98 8.67 0.99
CA MET A 149 -6.51 8.90 2.34
C MET A 149 -5.42 9.40 3.31
N GLU A 150 -4.17 9.02 3.10
CA GLU A 150 -3.04 9.41 3.94
C GLU A 150 -2.59 10.86 3.74
N LEU A 151 -2.91 11.50 2.61
CA LEU A 151 -2.42 12.84 2.29
C LEU A 151 -2.82 13.90 3.33
N PRO A 152 -4.06 13.98 3.83
CA PRO A 152 -4.41 14.88 4.93
C PRO A 152 -3.60 14.68 6.20
N PHE A 153 -3.10 13.48 6.43
CA PHE A 153 -2.29 13.13 7.59
C PHE A 153 -0.81 13.49 7.38
N VAL A 154 -0.28 13.25 6.18
CA VAL A 154 1.09 13.66 5.82
C VAL A 154 1.25 15.18 5.91
N PHE A 155 0.26 15.93 5.44
CA PHE A 155 0.30 17.40 5.39
C PHE A 155 -0.35 18.09 6.60
N ASP A 156 -0.82 17.35 7.60
CA ASP A 156 -1.52 17.87 8.80
C ASP A 156 -2.70 18.77 8.44
N THR A 157 -3.50 18.35 7.45
CA THR A 157 -4.64 19.11 6.91
C THR A 157 -5.99 18.45 7.16
N VAL A 158 -6.09 17.58 8.18
CA VAL A 158 -7.32 16.86 8.55
C VAL A 158 -8.51 17.82 8.74
N SER A 159 -8.30 18.99 9.35
CA SER A 159 -9.33 20.00 9.54
C SER A 159 -9.94 20.51 8.22
N ILE A 160 -9.14 20.60 7.16
CA ILE A 160 -9.60 21.01 5.82
C ILE A 160 -10.27 19.82 5.11
N ALA A 161 -9.76 18.61 5.32
CA ALA A 161 -10.22 17.37 4.71
C ALA A 161 -11.29 16.63 5.55
N ASN A 162 -12.00 17.31 6.46
CA ASN A 162 -12.93 16.67 7.38
C ASN A 162 -14.07 15.90 6.71
N LYS A 163 -14.46 16.28 5.49
CA LYS A 163 -15.43 15.51 4.68
C LYS A 163 -14.92 14.14 4.21
N MET A 164 -13.60 13.98 4.21
CA MET A 164 -12.92 12.74 3.84
C MET A 164 -12.48 11.94 5.08
N THR A 165 -12.03 12.65 6.13
CA THR A 165 -11.45 12.03 7.33
C THR A 165 -12.40 11.96 8.53
N GLY A 166 -13.55 12.65 8.49
CA GLY A 166 -14.46 12.79 9.64
C GLY A 166 -13.97 13.76 10.70
N GLY A 167 -12.72 14.22 10.66
CA GLY A 167 -12.18 15.28 11.53
C GLY A 167 -12.16 14.95 13.02
N SER A 168 -12.07 13.68 13.41
CA SER A 168 -12.02 13.27 14.81
C SER A 168 -10.68 13.67 15.48
N GLU A 169 -10.67 13.73 16.82
CA GLU A 169 -9.45 13.99 17.58
C GLU A 169 -8.35 12.96 17.27
N GLU A 170 -8.73 11.68 17.18
CA GLU A 170 -7.80 10.60 16.79
C GLU A 170 -7.18 10.82 15.41
N ALA A 171 -7.95 11.32 14.43
CA ALA A 171 -7.42 11.66 13.11
C ALA A 171 -6.40 12.82 13.19
N HIS A 172 -6.65 13.85 14.01
CA HIS A 172 -5.70 14.93 14.24
C HIS A 172 -4.43 14.48 14.95
N GLU A 173 -4.54 13.60 15.95
CA GLU A 173 -3.38 13.03 16.62
C GLU A 173 -2.52 12.19 15.68
N LEU A 174 -3.16 11.36 14.83
CA LEU A 174 -2.45 10.56 13.84
C LEU A 174 -1.77 11.46 12.79
N ALA A 175 -2.45 12.52 12.33
CA ALA A 175 -1.88 13.48 11.39
C ALA A 175 -0.63 14.18 11.97
N SER A 176 -0.66 14.60 13.22
CA SER A 176 0.49 15.18 13.89
C SER A 176 1.69 14.21 13.94
N LYS A 177 1.45 12.93 14.25
CA LYS A 177 2.51 11.89 14.28
C LYS A 177 3.08 11.65 12.88
N MET A 178 2.20 11.52 11.88
CA MET A 178 2.59 11.21 10.51
C MET A 178 3.34 12.37 9.86
N SER A 179 2.81 13.59 9.97
CA SER A 179 3.45 14.81 9.47
C SER A 179 4.85 15.00 10.07
N GLN A 180 5.00 14.82 11.40
CA GLN A 180 6.32 14.91 12.05
C GLN A 180 7.30 13.87 11.51
N SER A 181 6.84 12.64 11.18
CA SER A 181 7.69 11.61 10.58
C SER A 181 8.21 12.05 9.20
N TRP A 182 7.37 12.64 8.35
CA TRP A 182 7.78 13.17 7.04
C TRP A 182 8.74 14.33 7.16
N ILE A 183 8.49 15.25 8.11
CA ILE A 183 9.39 16.38 8.39
C ILE A 183 10.77 15.88 8.84
N ASN A 184 10.82 14.90 9.75
CA ASN A 184 12.08 14.33 10.21
C ASN A 184 12.82 13.64 9.07
N PHE A 185 12.12 12.81 8.30
CA PHE A 185 12.70 12.13 7.15
C PHE A 185 13.27 13.13 6.12
N ALA A 186 12.55 14.18 5.79
CA ALA A 186 13.00 15.21 4.86
C ALA A 186 14.28 15.94 5.36
N LYS A 187 14.43 16.10 6.68
CA LYS A 187 15.59 16.78 7.29
C LYS A 187 16.80 15.87 7.48
N THR A 188 16.58 14.60 7.77
CA THR A 188 17.64 13.72 8.29
C THR A 188 17.76 12.39 7.55
N GLY A 189 16.83 12.04 6.69
CA GLY A 189 16.71 10.69 6.10
C GLY A 189 16.16 9.63 7.06
N ASN A 190 15.70 10.03 8.26
CA ASN A 190 15.16 9.13 9.29
C ASN A 190 13.80 9.64 9.77
N PRO A 191 12.69 8.86 9.68
CA PRO A 191 11.36 9.30 10.07
C PRO A 191 11.09 9.26 11.57
N ASN A 192 11.97 8.66 12.37
CA ASN A 192 11.76 8.44 13.80
C ASN A 192 11.69 9.73 14.62
N HIS A 193 10.80 9.75 15.60
CA HIS A 193 10.66 10.79 16.63
C HIS A 193 9.97 10.23 17.88
N SER A 194 9.99 10.99 18.98
CA SER A 194 9.47 10.53 20.28
C SER A 194 7.97 10.26 20.34
N GLY A 195 7.20 10.72 19.34
CA GLY A 195 5.72 10.58 19.28
C GLY A 195 5.25 9.26 18.66
N ILE A 196 6.16 8.41 18.16
CA ILE A 196 5.84 7.13 17.53
C ILE A 196 6.68 5.99 18.10
N PRO A 197 6.24 4.72 17.97
CA PRO A 197 7.13 3.57 18.18
C PRO A 197 8.36 3.64 17.29
N GLU A 198 9.45 3.00 17.69
CA GLU A 198 10.65 2.90 16.85
C GLU A 198 10.27 2.29 15.49
N TRP A 199 10.62 2.99 14.42
CA TRP A 199 10.45 2.56 13.03
C TRP A 199 11.78 2.04 12.49
N PRO A 200 11.97 0.72 12.42
CA PRO A 200 13.21 0.12 11.97
C PRO A 200 13.45 0.36 10.48
N VAL A 201 14.72 0.33 10.09
CA VAL A 201 15.11 0.25 8.68
C VAL A 201 14.56 -1.06 8.10
N TYR A 202 13.92 -0.96 6.93
CA TYR A 202 13.40 -2.11 6.19
C TYR A 202 14.53 -2.91 5.56
N THR A 203 14.45 -4.23 5.67
CA THR A 203 15.26 -5.19 4.91
C THR A 203 14.38 -6.35 4.44
N PRO A 204 14.79 -7.09 3.40
CA PRO A 204 14.03 -8.27 2.94
C PRO A 204 13.88 -9.36 4.02
N GLU A 205 14.77 -9.39 5.02
CA GLU A 205 14.74 -10.36 6.13
C GLU A 205 13.75 -9.98 7.22
N ASN A 206 13.69 -8.68 7.59
CA ASN A 206 12.79 -8.21 8.66
C ASN A 206 11.43 -7.78 8.14
N THR A 207 11.35 -7.35 6.88
CA THR A 207 10.16 -6.82 6.20
C THR A 207 9.38 -5.79 7.05
N ALA A 208 10.10 -5.01 7.87
CA ALA A 208 9.54 -4.11 8.87
C ALA A 208 8.68 -3.03 8.22
N THR A 209 7.37 -3.11 8.40
CA THR A 209 6.39 -2.18 7.86
C THR A 209 5.75 -1.40 9.01
N PHE A 210 5.82 -0.08 8.97
CA PHE A 210 5.18 0.79 9.95
C PHE A 210 3.72 1.01 9.57
N HIS A 211 2.80 0.57 10.43
CA HIS A 211 1.38 0.75 10.25
C HIS A 211 0.93 2.06 10.90
N PHE A 212 0.46 2.99 10.07
CA PHE A 212 -0.21 4.22 10.52
C PHE A 212 -1.69 3.95 10.73
N ASP A 213 -2.08 3.97 12.00
CA ASP A 213 -3.44 3.74 12.48
C ASP A 213 -3.64 4.53 13.79
N VAL A 214 -4.83 4.50 14.40
CA VAL A 214 -5.07 5.05 15.75
C VAL A 214 -3.95 4.62 16.70
N LYS A 215 -3.58 3.33 16.67
CA LYS A 215 -2.41 2.80 17.34
C LYS A 215 -1.33 2.45 16.32
N CYS A 216 -0.36 3.35 16.15
CA CYS A 216 0.80 3.07 15.32
C CYS A 216 1.62 1.87 15.83
N GLN A 217 2.07 1.00 14.93
CA GLN A 217 2.87 -0.18 15.27
C GLN A 217 3.70 -0.65 14.09
N VAL A 218 4.79 -1.36 14.36
CA VAL A 218 5.58 -2.06 13.35
C VAL A 218 5.12 -3.51 13.26
N LYS A 219 4.88 -3.99 12.03
CA LYS A 219 4.59 -5.40 11.75
C LYS A 219 5.52 -5.89 10.64
N PRO A 220 5.84 -7.18 10.58
CA PRO A 220 6.45 -7.76 9.38
C PRO A 220 5.42 -7.76 8.24
N GLN A 221 5.89 -7.89 7.01
CA GLN A 221 5.02 -8.11 5.87
C GLN A 221 4.27 -9.45 6.01
N LEU A 222 2.94 -9.39 6.05
CA LEU A 222 2.07 -10.57 6.17
C LEU A 222 1.35 -10.92 4.87
N ASP A 223 1.44 -10.07 3.85
CA ASP A 223 0.69 -10.15 2.59
C ASP A 223 1.48 -10.79 1.43
N LYS A 224 2.68 -11.30 1.68
CA LYS A 224 3.49 -11.97 0.65
C LYS A 224 2.76 -13.15 0.00
N GLU A 225 2.28 -14.09 0.80
CA GLU A 225 1.53 -15.26 0.33
C GLU A 225 0.25 -14.87 -0.44
N LEU A 226 -0.41 -13.80 -0.01
CA LEU A 226 -1.57 -13.24 -0.71
C LEU A 226 -1.21 -12.79 -2.12
N PHE A 227 -0.08 -12.09 -2.30
CA PHE A 227 0.37 -11.62 -3.61
C PHE A 227 0.77 -12.78 -4.52
N GLU A 228 1.47 -13.78 -3.99
CA GLU A 228 1.82 -15.00 -4.73
C GLU A 228 0.58 -15.72 -5.27
N ILE A 229 -0.48 -15.83 -4.47
CA ILE A 229 -1.74 -16.46 -4.90
C ILE A 229 -2.49 -15.59 -5.90
N ALA A 230 -2.61 -14.28 -5.61
CA ALA A 230 -3.46 -13.38 -6.38
C ALA A 230 -2.86 -12.99 -7.74
N LEU A 231 -1.53 -12.88 -7.83
CA LEU A 231 -0.83 -12.47 -9.04
C LEU A 231 -0.26 -13.65 -9.84
N GLY A 232 -0.26 -14.85 -9.27
CA GLY A 232 0.22 -16.07 -9.94
C GLY A 232 1.74 -16.14 -10.06
N GLU A 233 2.45 -15.50 -9.10
CA GLU A 233 3.92 -15.49 -9.02
C GLU A 233 4.47 -16.74 -8.33
#